data_5266cc3b59e10c65f9d1dd3a0127aa51
#
_entry.id   5266cc3b59e10c65f9d1dd3a0127aa51
#
_cell.length_a   1.000
_cell.length_b   1.000
_cell.length_c   1.000
_cell.angle_alpha   90.00
_cell.angle_beta   90.00
_cell.angle_gamma   90.00
#
_symmetry.space_group_name_H-M   'P 1'
#
loop_
_entity.id
_entity.type
_entity.pdbx_description
1 polymer ?
#
loop_
_entity_poly.entity_id
_entity_poly.type
_entity_poly.pdbx_seq_one_letter_code
_entity_poly.pdbx_strand_id
1 'polypeptide(L)'
;MTPKDQILQLLEDCNEDELREILQRIRQTVSIHPIEAKLNTHAEVILEAIDRASDLTLRGIRGIIAEASFLVNVIDRLEGWKNIHLTGDHSYDFLIEDSIGQIKIQVKMQRKEKGVPKLTKTGKYVVETQRTRGGKDATTGEATRPYRFGEFDILAVSMHPSTNDWSQFTYTVGDWLLPRRGVPTQLEVLQPISLASDDDWTDNLVTSIKWFRSGLKKTICA
;
A
#
# COMPACT_ATOMS: atom_id res chain seq x y z
N MET A 1 10.41 -0.93 -42.77
CA MET A 1 9.40 -0.48 -41.81
C MET A 1 8.51 -1.66 -41.46
N THR A 2 8.44 -2.06 -40.20
CA THR A 2 7.60 -3.17 -39.78
C THR A 2 6.11 -2.74 -39.75
N PRO A 3 5.14 -3.71 -39.79
CA PRO A 3 3.74 -3.36 -39.61
C PRO A 3 3.47 -2.54 -38.34
N LYS A 4 4.25 -2.81 -37.26
CA LYS A 4 4.19 -2.06 -36.00
C LYS A 4 4.59 -0.59 -36.22
N ASP A 5 5.67 -0.33 -36.93
CA ASP A 5 6.16 1.04 -37.19
C ASP A 5 5.16 1.85 -38.01
N GLN A 6 4.49 1.20 -38.98
CA GLN A 6 3.42 1.83 -39.77
C GLN A 6 2.20 2.20 -38.92
N ILE A 7 1.79 1.30 -38.02
CA ILE A 7 0.68 1.55 -37.10
C ILE A 7 1.03 2.72 -36.16
N LEU A 8 2.23 2.74 -35.59
CA LEU A 8 2.65 3.82 -34.68
C LEU A 8 2.64 5.18 -35.40
N GLN A 9 3.12 5.23 -36.65
CA GLN A 9 3.11 6.45 -37.46
C GLN A 9 1.67 6.93 -37.75
N LEU A 10 0.76 6.02 -38.10
CA LEU A 10 -0.67 6.37 -38.31
C LEU A 10 -1.34 6.86 -37.03
N LEU A 11 -0.97 6.32 -35.86
CA LEU A 11 -1.53 6.80 -34.58
C LEU A 11 -1.05 8.20 -34.20
N GLU A 12 0.14 8.63 -34.64
CA GLU A 12 0.65 10.01 -34.45
C GLU A 12 -0.19 11.05 -35.22
N ASP A 13 -0.81 10.66 -36.34
CA ASP A 13 -1.65 11.53 -37.17
C ASP A 13 -3.12 11.58 -36.70
N CYS A 14 -3.51 10.72 -35.72
CA CYS A 14 -4.88 10.66 -35.21
C CYS A 14 -5.14 11.73 -34.14
N ASN A 15 -6.34 12.28 -34.15
CA ASN A 15 -6.84 13.12 -33.05
C ASN A 15 -7.28 12.26 -31.84
N GLU A 16 -7.61 12.92 -30.73
CA GLU A 16 -7.94 12.24 -29.47
C GLU A 16 -9.17 11.34 -29.56
N ASP A 17 -10.19 11.73 -30.33
CA ASP A 17 -11.42 10.93 -30.48
C ASP A 17 -11.17 9.69 -31.33
N GLU A 18 -10.39 9.81 -32.41
CA GLU A 18 -9.96 8.69 -33.25
C GLU A 18 -9.09 7.70 -32.45
N LEU A 19 -8.17 8.18 -31.62
CA LEU A 19 -7.38 7.34 -30.73
C LEU A 19 -8.24 6.57 -29.73
N ARG A 20 -9.29 7.21 -29.18
CA ARG A 20 -10.25 6.55 -28.29
C ARG A 20 -11.03 5.46 -29.02
N GLU A 21 -11.50 5.71 -30.25
CA GLU A 21 -12.22 4.70 -31.04
C GLU A 21 -11.33 3.51 -31.38
N ILE A 22 -10.10 3.75 -31.83
CA ILE A 22 -9.11 2.69 -32.13
C ILE A 22 -8.82 1.88 -30.87
N LEU A 23 -8.58 2.52 -29.74
CA LEU A 23 -8.33 1.85 -28.47
C LEU A 23 -9.52 0.98 -28.04
N GLN A 24 -10.76 1.48 -28.19
CA GLN A 24 -11.95 0.71 -27.87
C GLN A 24 -12.07 -0.53 -28.76
N ARG A 25 -11.76 -0.43 -30.05
CA ARG A 25 -11.78 -1.57 -30.99
C ARG A 25 -10.71 -2.60 -30.68
N ILE A 26 -9.48 -2.15 -30.34
CA ILE A 26 -8.40 -3.07 -29.91
C ILE A 26 -8.81 -3.82 -28.65
N ARG A 27 -9.39 -3.13 -27.68
CA ARG A 27 -9.87 -3.73 -26.42
C ARG A 27 -10.92 -4.82 -26.59
N GLN A 28 -11.74 -4.74 -27.64
CA GLN A 28 -12.73 -5.78 -27.98
C GLN A 28 -12.10 -7.07 -28.49
N THR A 29 -10.87 -7.00 -29.02
CA THR A 29 -10.17 -8.13 -29.65
C THR A 29 -9.03 -8.68 -28.80
N VAL A 30 -8.47 -7.88 -27.91
CA VAL A 30 -7.30 -8.24 -27.08
C VAL A 30 -7.61 -7.92 -25.62
N SER A 31 -7.52 -8.94 -24.76
CA SER A 31 -7.56 -8.73 -23.31
C SER A 31 -6.35 -7.91 -22.87
N ILE A 32 -6.59 -6.82 -22.15
CA ILE A 32 -5.55 -5.88 -21.72
C ILE A 32 -4.90 -6.34 -20.42
N HIS A 33 -5.68 -7.00 -19.57
CA HIS A 33 -5.21 -7.42 -18.25
C HIS A 33 -5.77 -8.80 -17.85
N PRO A 34 -4.99 -9.65 -17.19
CA PRO A 34 -5.44 -10.97 -16.73
C PRO A 34 -6.70 -10.96 -15.85
N ILE A 35 -7.00 -9.84 -15.20
CA ILE A 35 -8.19 -9.67 -14.37
C ILE A 35 -9.50 -9.77 -15.19
N GLU A 36 -9.47 -9.43 -16.47
CA GLU A 36 -10.62 -9.53 -17.36
C GLU A 36 -11.06 -10.99 -17.50
N ALA A 37 -10.09 -11.89 -17.70
CA ALA A 37 -10.36 -13.34 -17.74
C ALA A 37 -10.80 -13.86 -16.37
N LYS A 38 -10.20 -13.38 -15.29
CA LYS A 38 -10.55 -13.79 -13.91
C LYS A 38 -11.97 -13.39 -13.52
N LEU A 39 -12.45 -12.23 -13.97
CA LEU A 39 -13.78 -11.70 -13.68
C LEU A 39 -14.78 -11.96 -14.80
N ASN A 40 -14.33 -12.57 -15.91
CA ASN A 40 -15.13 -12.82 -17.12
C ASN A 40 -15.88 -11.57 -17.61
N THR A 41 -15.17 -10.43 -17.65
CA THR A 41 -15.72 -9.16 -18.10
C THR A 41 -14.61 -8.23 -18.60
N HIS A 42 -14.96 -7.17 -19.34
CA HIS A 42 -14.02 -6.22 -19.89
C HIS A 42 -13.57 -5.17 -18.86
N ALA A 43 -12.38 -4.60 -19.09
CA ALA A 43 -11.78 -3.59 -18.22
C ALA A 43 -12.71 -2.38 -17.99
N GLU A 44 -13.45 -1.94 -19.01
CA GLU A 44 -14.42 -0.84 -18.91
C GLU A 44 -15.52 -1.11 -17.88
N VAL A 45 -16.06 -2.33 -17.86
CA VAL A 45 -17.09 -2.72 -16.89
C VAL A 45 -16.51 -2.75 -15.47
N ILE A 46 -15.25 -3.18 -15.32
CA ILE A 46 -14.57 -3.18 -14.03
C ILE A 46 -14.36 -1.74 -13.54
N LEU A 47 -13.87 -0.85 -14.41
CA LEU A 47 -13.66 0.55 -14.10
C LEU A 47 -14.97 1.27 -13.76
N GLU A 48 -16.04 1.04 -14.53
CA GLU A 48 -17.37 1.59 -14.26
C GLU A 48 -17.94 1.08 -12.93
N ALA A 49 -17.73 -0.19 -12.59
CA ALA A 49 -18.15 -0.74 -11.31
C ALA A 49 -17.38 -0.11 -10.13
N ILE A 50 -16.11 0.22 -10.33
CA ILE A 50 -15.28 0.94 -9.35
C ILE A 50 -15.77 2.38 -9.20
N ASP A 51 -16.08 3.08 -10.29
CA ASP A 51 -16.58 4.46 -10.26
C ASP A 51 -17.91 4.57 -9.51
N ARG A 52 -18.80 3.60 -9.69
CA ARG A 52 -20.09 3.52 -8.97
C ARG A 52 -20.00 2.95 -7.55
N ALA A 53 -18.81 2.57 -7.11
CA ALA A 53 -18.65 1.92 -5.82
C ALA A 53 -18.90 2.90 -4.65
N SER A 54 -19.42 2.37 -3.54
CA SER A 54 -19.59 3.14 -2.31
C SER A 54 -18.25 3.63 -1.75
N ASP A 55 -18.26 4.70 -0.97
CA ASP A 55 -17.06 5.20 -0.28
C ASP A 55 -16.33 4.13 0.54
N LEU A 56 -17.07 3.18 1.12
CA LEU A 56 -16.48 2.07 1.86
C LEU A 56 -15.70 1.14 0.94
N THR A 57 -16.26 0.80 -0.22
CA THR A 57 -15.61 -0.03 -1.24
C THR A 57 -14.39 0.69 -1.81
N LEU A 58 -14.53 1.96 -2.18
CA LEU A 58 -13.42 2.80 -2.67
C LEU A 58 -12.28 2.92 -1.66
N ARG A 59 -12.58 2.92 -0.36
CA ARG A 59 -11.54 2.88 0.68
C ARG A 59 -10.73 1.60 0.63
N GLY A 60 -11.38 0.44 0.42
CA GLY A 60 -10.71 -0.83 0.22
C GLY A 60 -9.84 -0.84 -1.05
N ILE A 61 -10.39 -0.34 -2.17
CA ILE A 61 -9.67 -0.24 -3.45
C ILE A 61 -8.42 0.64 -3.31
N ARG A 62 -8.52 1.77 -2.63
CA ARG A 62 -7.34 2.65 -2.38
C ARG A 62 -6.27 1.94 -1.55
N GLY A 63 -6.64 1.06 -0.61
CA GLY A 63 -5.69 0.20 0.10
C GLY A 63 -4.93 -0.71 -0.85
N ILE A 64 -5.65 -1.41 -1.75
CA ILE A 64 -5.06 -2.29 -2.76
C ILE A 64 -4.16 -1.51 -3.74
N ILE A 65 -4.56 -0.29 -4.13
CA ILE A 65 -3.72 0.58 -4.97
C ILE A 65 -2.43 0.95 -4.23
N ALA A 66 -2.49 1.25 -2.93
CA ALA A 66 -1.29 1.55 -2.14
C ALA A 66 -0.32 0.36 -2.10
N GLU A 67 -0.83 -0.86 -1.90
CA GLU A 67 -0.03 -2.10 -1.92
C GLU A 67 0.59 -2.34 -3.32
N ALA A 68 -0.21 -2.24 -4.39
CA ALA A 68 0.27 -2.39 -5.77
C ALA A 68 1.32 -1.32 -6.13
N SER A 69 1.11 -0.08 -5.70
CA SER A 69 2.05 1.01 -5.91
C SER A 69 3.35 0.81 -5.13
N PHE A 70 3.27 0.28 -3.92
CA PHE A 70 4.45 -0.08 -3.13
C PHE A 70 5.29 -1.15 -3.84
N LEU A 71 4.65 -2.19 -4.39
CA LEU A 71 5.33 -3.21 -5.19
C LEU A 71 6.10 -2.57 -6.35
N VAL A 72 5.40 -1.85 -7.23
CA VAL A 72 5.97 -1.34 -8.49
C VAL A 72 6.99 -0.22 -8.27
N ASN A 73 6.74 0.68 -7.32
CA ASN A 73 7.58 1.87 -7.14
C ASN A 73 8.70 1.68 -6.11
N VAL A 74 8.57 0.69 -5.21
CA VAL A 74 9.55 0.47 -4.14
C VAL A 74 10.20 -0.90 -4.27
N ILE A 75 9.43 -2.00 -4.16
CA ILE A 75 9.99 -3.35 -4.09
C ILE A 75 10.70 -3.74 -5.39
N ASP A 76 10.07 -3.53 -6.56
CA ASP A 76 10.63 -3.92 -7.86
C ASP A 76 11.87 -3.09 -8.24
N ARG A 77 12.12 -1.98 -7.54
CA ARG A 77 13.29 -1.11 -7.74
C ARG A 77 14.38 -1.29 -6.66
N LEU A 78 14.13 -2.17 -5.70
CA LEU A 78 15.03 -2.35 -4.56
C LEU A 78 16.16 -3.34 -4.93
N GLU A 79 17.32 -2.80 -5.28
CA GLU A 79 18.48 -3.60 -5.68
C GLU A 79 19.00 -4.48 -4.53
N GLY A 80 19.36 -5.72 -4.85
CA GLY A 80 19.90 -6.68 -3.88
C GLY A 80 18.86 -7.36 -2.98
N TRP A 81 17.56 -7.13 -3.22
CA TRP A 81 16.47 -7.74 -2.49
C TRP A 81 15.62 -8.65 -3.37
N LYS A 82 15.10 -9.69 -2.79
CA LYS A 82 14.17 -10.63 -3.42
C LYS A 82 12.81 -10.49 -2.76
N ASN A 83 11.77 -10.28 -3.56
CA ASN A 83 10.38 -10.36 -3.11
C ASN A 83 9.96 -11.82 -3.02
N ILE A 84 9.55 -12.28 -1.83
CA ILE A 84 9.09 -13.64 -1.59
C ILE A 84 7.58 -13.69 -1.78
N HIS A 85 7.13 -14.53 -2.70
CA HIS A 85 5.70 -14.70 -2.97
C HIS A 85 4.98 -15.27 -1.75
N LEU A 86 3.98 -14.55 -1.24
CA LEU A 86 3.16 -14.98 -0.12
C LEU A 86 1.97 -15.82 -0.59
N THR A 87 1.69 -16.89 0.14
CA THR A 87 0.50 -17.72 -0.06
C THR A 87 -0.26 -17.80 1.26
N GLY A 88 -1.59 -17.61 1.20
CA GLY A 88 -2.43 -17.62 2.41
C GLY A 88 -2.62 -16.23 3.04
N ASP A 89 -3.15 -16.21 4.26
CA ASP A 89 -3.44 -14.98 5.01
C ASP A 89 -2.30 -14.69 5.99
N HIS A 90 -1.63 -13.55 5.81
CA HIS A 90 -0.53 -13.08 6.63
C HIS A 90 -0.88 -11.76 7.33
N SER A 91 -0.14 -11.46 8.40
CA SER A 91 -0.25 -10.19 9.12
C SER A 91 0.57 -9.06 8.49
N TYR A 92 1.18 -9.31 7.32
CA TYR A 92 1.98 -8.37 6.55
C TYR A 92 1.72 -8.58 5.05
N ASP A 93 1.96 -7.55 4.25
CA ASP A 93 1.62 -7.56 2.82
C ASP A 93 2.81 -8.00 1.96
N PHE A 94 4.06 -7.78 2.41
CA PHE A 94 5.27 -8.15 1.68
C PHE A 94 6.29 -8.81 2.60
N LEU A 95 6.98 -9.82 2.03
CA LEU A 95 8.16 -10.45 2.61
C LEU A 95 9.32 -10.27 1.63
N ILE A 96 10.32 -9.51 2.03
CA ILE A 96 11.52 -9.32 1.23
C ILE A 96 12.73 -9.96 1.91
N GLU A 97 13.70 -10.40 1.12
CA GLU A 97 14.89 -11.10 1.61
C GLU A 97 16.16 -10.56 0.93
N ASP A 98 17.20 -10.34 1.71
CA ASP A 98 18.56 -10.07 1.24
C ASP A 98 19.55 -11.10 1.83
N SER A 99 20.86 -10.89 1.68
CA SER A 99 21.89 -11.78 2.21
C SER A 99 21.93 -11.87 3.75
N ILE A 100 21.27 -10.94 4.46
CA ILE A 100 21.27 -10.88 5.93
C ILE A 100 20.03 -11.60 6.49
N GLY A 101 18.89 -11.55 5.76
CA GLY A 101 17.66 -12.21 6.18
C GLY A 101 16.39 -11.52 5.68
N GLN A 102 15.27 -11.99 6.20
CA GLN A 102 13.94 -11.57 5.76
C GLN A 102 13.42 -10.36 6.54
N ILE A 103 12.61 -9.54 5.88
CA ILE A 103 11.91 -8.39 6.44
C ILE A 103 10.43 -8.46 6.06
N LYS A 104 9.55 -8.41 7.06
CA LYS A 104 8.10 -8.36 6.91
C LYS A 104 7.63 -6.93 6.85
N ILE A 105 6.93 -6.56 5.79
CA ILE A 105 6.47 -5.17 5.59
C ILE A 105 4.95 -5.16 5.55
N GLN A 106 4.34 -4.32 6.40
CA GLN A 106 2.93 -4.00 6.34
C GLN A 106 2.74 -2.66 5.63
N VAL A 107 1.88 -2.63 4.62
CA VAL A 107 1.52 -1.39 3.90
C VAL A 107 0.20 -0.84 4.43
N LYS A 108 0.15 0.44 4.72
CA LYS A 108 -1.07 1.18 5.06
C LYS A 108 -1.11 2.49 4.30
N MET A 109 -2.29 3.10 4.23
CA MET A 109 -2.46 4.42 3.67
C MET A 109 -2.71 5.44 4.79
N GLN A 110 -2.12 6.62 4.67
CA GLN A 110 -2.41 7.78 5.51
C GLN A 110 -3.93 7.99 5.60
N ARG A 111 -4.43 8.24 6.80
CA ARG A 111 -5.88 8.41 7.03
C ARG A 111 -6.38 9.73 6.48
N LYS A 112 -7.50 9.67 5.77
CA LYS A 112 -8.32 10.85 5.41
C LYS A 112 -9.52 10.98 6.35
N GLU A 113 -9.90 12.21 6.63
CA GLU A 113 -11.14 12.55 7.29
C GLU A 113 -11.78 13.73 6.55
N LYS A 114 -13.03 13.58 6.13
CA LYS A 114 -13.75 14.60 5.34
C LYS A 114 -12.99 15.06 4.08
N GLY A 115 -12.33 14.11 3.39
CA GLY A 115 -11.62 14.37 2.14
C GLY A 115 -10.19 14.90 2.28
N VAL A 116 -9.73 15.29 3.48
CA VAL A 116 -8.39 15.82 3.74
C VAL A 116 -7.56 14.86 4.61
N PRO A 117 -6.23 14.94 4.59
CA PRO A 117 -5.38 14.18 5.50
C PRO A 117 -5.73 14.47 6.95
N LYS A 118 -5.94 13.39 7.74
CA LYS A 118 -6.23 13.55 9.17
C LYS A 118 -4.97 13.96 9.92
N LEU A 119 -5.13 14.97 10.81
CA LEU A 119 -4.08 15.39 11.73
C LEU A 119 -4.44 15.01 13.16
N THR A 120 -3.42 14.78 13.97
CA THR A 120 -3.53 14.74 15.45
C THR A 120 -3.71 16.14 15.99
N LYS A 121 -3.97 16.25 17.30
CA LYS A 121 -4.00 17.56 17.99
C LYS A 121 -2.63 18.26 17.98
N THR A 122 -1.54 17.50 17.85
CA THR A 122 -0.16 17.99 17.77
C THR A 122 0.29 18.31 16.34
N GLY A 123 -0.60 18.21 15.33
CA GLY A 123 -0.32 18.54 13.95
C GLY A 123 0.36 17.43 13.15
N LYS A 124 0.54 16.23 13.69
CA LYS A 124 1.11 15.08 12.95
C LYS A 124 0.03 14.42 12.10
N TYR A 125 0.42 13.80 10.97
CA TYR A 125 -0.47 12.94 10.20
C TYR A 125 -0.85 11.67 10.98
N VAL A 126 -1.84 10.93 10.49
CA VAL A 126 -2.35 9.73 11.16
C VAL A 126 -2.42 8.56 10.18
N VAL A 127 -2.01 7.39 10.61
CA VAL A 127 -2.28 6.11 9.95
C VAL A 127 -3.11 5.19 10.87
N GLU A 128 -3.97 4.39 10.27
CA GLU A 128 -4.78 3.41 10.99
C GLU A 128 -4.15 2.02 10.87
N THR A 129 -3.60 1.51 11.98
CA THR A 129 -2.91 0.21 12.07
C THR A 129 -3.84 -0.85 12.63
N GLN A 130 -4.78 -1.29 11.83
CA GLN A 130 -5.65 -2.43 12.15
C GLN A 130 -5.97 -3.23 10.89
N ARG A 131 -6.38 -4.49 11.06
CA ARG A 131 -6.82 -5.36 9.97
C ARG A 131 -8.17 -4.91 9.45
N THR A 132 -8.44 -5.12 8.17
CA THR A 132 -9.75 -4.82 7.55
C THR A 132 -10.84 -5.70 8.13
N ARG A 133 -10.52 -6.98 8.35
CA ARG A 133 -11.41 -7.95 8.98
C ARG A 133 -10.87 -8.32 10.36
N GLY A 134 -11.76 -8.62 11.26
CA GLY A 134 -11.41 -9.08 12.60
C GLY A 134 -12.52 -9.95 13.16
N GLY A 135 -12.19 -10.70 14.19
CA GLY A 135 -13.05 -11.55 14.95
C GLY A 135 -12.60 -11.54 16.41
N LYS A 136 -12.89 -12.63 17.10
CA LYS A 136 -12.33 -12.94 18.41
C LYS A 136 -11.41 -14.15 18.27
N ASP A 137 -10.28 -14.11 18.92
CA ASP A 137 -9.41 -15.26 19.08
C ASP A 137 -10.16 -16.37 19.84
N ALA A 138 -10.14 -17.58 19.30
CA ALA A 138 -10.92 -18.68 19.84
C ALA A 138 -10.44 -19.13 21.24
N THR A 139 -9.17 -18.87 21.57
CA THR A 139 -8.53 -19.30 22.82
C THR A 139 -8.57 -18.19 23.88
N THR A 140 -8.27 -16.95 23.48
CA THR A 140 -8.13 -15.83 24.41
C THR A 140 -9.38 -14.94 24.49
N GLY A 141 -10.29 -15.02 23.50
CA GLY A 141 -11.45 -14.15 23.37
C GLY A 141 -11.11 -12.72 22.96
N GLU A 142 -9.83 -12.41 22.77
CA GLU A 142 -9.38 -11.05 22.40
C GLU A 142 -9.75 -10.70 20.95
N ALA A 143 -9.94 -9.40 20.72
CA ALA A 143 -10.15 -8.92 19.36
C ALA A 143 -8.90 -9.16 18.51
N THR A 144 -9.08 -9.77 17.33
CA THR A 144 -8.00 -10.07 16.38
C THR A 144 -7.76 -8.97 15.37
N ARG A 145 -8.55 -7.91 15.38
CA ARG A 145 -8.41 -6.78 14.44
C ARG A 145 -7.20 -5.89 14.71
N PRO A 146 -6.83 -5.55 15.97
CA PRO A 146 -5.60 -4.83 16.24
C PRO A 146 -4.38 -5.70 15.96
N TYR A 147 -3.34 -5.12 15.36
CA TYR A 147 -2.05 -5.79 15.23
C TYR A 147 -1.36 -5.94 16.58
N ARG A 148 -0.52 -6.97 16.69
CA ARG A 148 0.38 -7.20 17.82
C ARG A 148 1.80 -6.80 17.41
N PHE A 149 2.62 -6.45 18.40
CA PHE A 149 4.05 -6.29 18.17
C PHE A 149 4.66 -7.59 17.62
N GLY A 150 5.62 -7.45 16.66
CA GLY A 150 6.27 -8.58 16.01
C GLY A 150 5.49 -9.22 14.84
N GLU A 151 4.26 -8.79 14.55
CA GLU A 151 3.52 -9.29 13.38
C GLU A 151 4.10 -8.79 12.05
N PHE A 152 4.77 -7.64 12.06
CA PHE A 152 5.57 -7.10 10.94
C PHE A 152 6.75 -6.31 11.48
N ASP A 153 7.80 -6.18 10.67
CA ASP A 153 9.06 -5.53 11.06
C ASP A 153 9.05 -4.03 10.71
N ILE A 154 8.50 -3.69 9.52
CA ILE A 154 8.41 -2.32 9.01
C ILE A 154 6.95 -2.00 8.68
N LEU A 155 6.50 -0.81 9.10
CA LEU A 155 5.29 -0.18 8.60
C LEU A 155 5.66 0.78 7.48
N ALA A 156 5.12 0.55 6.29
CA ALA A 156 5.18 1.45 5.14
C ALA A 156 3.84 2.17 5.00
N VAL A 157 3.85 3.49 4.96
CA VAL A 157 2.64 4.30 4.86
C VAL A 157 2.64 5.09 3.56
N SER A 158 1.68 4.81 2.66
CA SER A 158 1.46 5.65 1.47
C SER A 158 1.01 7.04 1.88
N MET A 159 1.74 8.05 1.43
CA MET A 159 1.49 9.47 1.69
C MET A 159 0.61 10.11 0.62
N HIS A 160 0.07 9.34 -0.33
CA HIS A 160 -0.81 9.83 -1.39
C HIS A 160 -1.90 10.81 -0.90
N PRO A 161 -2.57 10.61 0.24
CA PRO A 161 -3.58 11.55 0.71
C PRO A 161 -3.10 12.99 0.91
N SER A 162 -1.83 13.19 1.26
CA SER A 162 -1.24 14.54 1.46
C SER A 162 -0.42 15.03 0.28
N THR A 163 0.11 14.11 -0.54
CA THR A 163 1.05 14.45 -1.62
C THR A 163 0.44 14.35 -3.02
N ASN A 164 -0.70 13.68 -3.14
CA ASN A 164 -1.31 13.29 -4.42
C ASN A 164 -0.38 12.43 -5.31
N ASP A 165 0.59 11.74 -4.69
CA ASP A 165 1.57 10.89 -5.37
C ASP A 165 1.58 9.50 -4.74
N TRP A 166 1.23 8.47 -5.53
CA TRP A 166 1.20 7.09 -5.08
C TRP A 166 2.60 6.48 -4.87
N SER A 167 3.65 7.07 -5.41
CA SER A 167 5.02 6.59 -5.24
C SER A 167 5.64 7.01 -3.91
N GLN A 168 5.02 7.95 -3.17
CA GLN A 168 5.56 8.46 -1.92
C GLN A 168 5.10 7.65 -0.71
N PHE A 169 6.09 7.14 0.01
CA PHE A 169 5.90 6.39 1.24
C PHE A 169 6.78 6.94 2.35
N THR A 170 6.33 6.78 3.59
CA THR A 170 7.14 6.95 4.79
C THR A 170 7.15 5.66 5.60
N TYR A 171 8.22 5.43 6.34
CA TYR A 171 8.51 4.15 6.98
C TYR A 171 8.88 4.34 8.44
N THR A 172 8.50 3.38 9.28
CA THR A 172 8.98 3.25 10.65
C THR A 172 9.11 1.77 11.04
N VAL A 173 9.82 1.49 12.11
CA VAL A 173 9.94 0.14 12.68
C VAL A 173 8.63 -0.23 13.39
N GLY A 174 8.12 -1.43 13.13
CA GLY A 174 6.87 -1.92 13.71
C GLY A 174 6.88 -1.94 15.24
N ASP A 175 8.01 -2.32 15.83
CA ASP A 175 8.21 -2.35 17.29
C ASP A 175 8.32 -0.96 17.94
N TRP A 176 8.40 0.11 17.16
CA TRP A 176 8.45 1.48 17.68
C TRP A 176 7.07 2.15 17.77
N LEU A 177 6.06 1.53 17.21
CA LEU A 177 4.70 2.06 17.21
C LEU A 177 4.14 2.18 18.63
N LEU A 178 3.15 3.06 18.81
CA LEU A 178 2.50 3.26 20.10
C LEU A 178 1.78 1.98 20.54
N PRO A 179 1.98 1.53 21.79
CA PRO A 179 1.21 0.45 22.37
C PRO A 179 -0.22 0.87 22.66
N ARG A 180 -1.14 -0.08 22.54
CA ARG A 180 -2.55 0.14 22.86
C ARG A 180 -2.74 0.34 24.34
N ARG A 181 -3.48 1.38 24.70
CA ARG A 181 -3.82 1.65 26.10
C ARG A 181 -4.56 0.48 26.73
N GLY A 182 -4.06 -0.04 27.82
CA GLY A 182 -4.65 -1.19 28.56
C GLY A 182 -4.34 -2.57 27.99
N VAL A 183 -3.74 -2.68 26.78
CA VAL A 183 -3.30 -3.95 26.16
C VAL A 183 -1.94 -3.73 25.49
N PRO A 184 -0.86 -3.62 26.24
CA PRO A 184 0.45 -3.18 25.71
C PRO A 184 1.11 -4.17 24.71
N THR A 185 0.57 -5.35 24.55
CA THR A 185 0.99 -6.33 23.53
C THR A 185 0.40 -6.04 22.16
N GLN A 186 -0.60 -5.14 22.07
CA GLN A 186 -1.22 -4.72 20.83
C GLN A 186 -0.80 -3.29 20.46
N LEU A 187 -0.81 -3.01 19.16
CA LEU A 187 -0.57 -1.67 18.64
C LEU A 187 -1.80 -0.78 18.86
N GLU A 188 -1.57 0.50 19.19
CA GLU A 188 -2.63 1.50 19.12
C GLU A 188 -3.18 1.59 17.70
N VAL A 189 -4.48 1.78 17.55
CA VAL A 189 -5.13 1.76 16.23
C VAL A 189 -4.72 2.97 15.39
N LEU A 190 -4.58 4.13 16.00
CA LEU A 190 -4.20 5.36 15.34
C LEU A 190 -2.77 5.73 15.72
N GLN A 191 -1.87 5.68 14.74
CA GLN A 191 -0.46 5.99 14.93
C GLN A 191 -0.15 7.38 14.33
N PRO A 192 0.60 8.22 15.04
CA PRO A 192 1.06 9.50 14.50
C PRO A 192 2.17 9.29 13.48
N ILE A 193 2.15 10.08 12.41
CA ILE A 193 3.20 10.12 11.39
C ILE A 193 3.80 11.53 11.38
N SER A 194 5.11 11.64 11.38
CA SER A 194 5.79 12.92 11.24
C SER A 194 5.56 13.55 9.87
N LEU A 195 5.51 14.87 9.79
CA LEU A 195 5.26 15.61 8.54
C LEU A 195 6.43 15.51 7.56
N ALA A 196 7.62 15.27 8.06
CA ALA A 196 8.86 15.06 7.32
C ALA A 196 9.66 13.95 7.99
N SER A 197 10.73 13.48 7.33
CA SER A 197 11.66 12.52 7.91
C SER A 197 12.30 13.08 9.17
N ASP A 198 12.35 12.25 10.22
CA ASP A 198 12.97 12.55 11.52
C ASP A 198 13.57 11.26 12.11
N ASP A 199 13.81 11.22 13.41
CA ASP A 199 14.34 10.02 14.09
C ASP A 199 13.32 8.87 14.18
N ASP A 200 12.03 9.13 14.02
CA ASP A 200 10.94 8.15 14.13
C ASP A 200 10.45 7.65 12.77
N TRP A 201 10.48 8.51 11.76
CA TRP A 201 9.96 8.26 10.43
C TRP A 201 10.95 8.67 9.34
N THR A 202 11.08 7.88 8.29
CA THR A 202 11.95 8.15 7.13
C THR A 202 11.23 7.87 5.82
N ASP A 203 11.59 8.58 4.76
CA ASP A 203 11.14 8.33 3.39
C ASP A 203 11.98 7.27 2.65
N ASN A 204 12.95 6.65 3.33
CA ASN A 204 13.84 5.65 2.75
C ASN A 204 13.68 4.29 3.43
N LEU A 205 13.19 3.28 2.67
CA LEU A 205 12.96 1.93 3.17
C LEU A 205 14.25 1.28 3.72
N VAL A 206 15.39 1.46 3.03
CA VAL A 206 16.65 0.86 3.47
C VAL A 206 17.10 1.43 4.82
N THR A 207 16.85 2.71 5.05
CA THR A 207 17.12 3.36 6.35
C THR A 207 16.25 2.74 7.45
N SER A 208 14.95 2.55 7.23
CA SER A 208 14.07 1.92 8.22
C SER A 208 14.46 0.46 8.51
N ILE A 209 14.93 -0.28 7.49
CA ILE A 209 15.47 -1.64 7.68
C ILE A 209 16.75 -1.63 8.53
N LYS A 210 17.66 -0.66 8.31
CA LYS A 210 18.85 -0.48 9.16
C LYS A 210 18.44 -0.21 10.60
N TRP A 211 17.45 0.63 10.85
CA TRP A 211 16.91 0.88 12.18
C TRP A 211 16.38 -0.39 12.83
N PHE A 212 15.56 -1.17 12.11
CA PHE A 212 15.07 -2.45 12.62
C PHE A 212 16.21 -3.40 12.99
N ARG A 213 17.19 -3.57 12.09
CA ARG A 213 18.34 -4.46 12.29
C ARG A 213 19.30 -4.00 13.39
N SER A 214 19.32 -2.72 13.73
CA SER A 214 20.13 -2.21 14.85
C SER A 214 19.67 -2.71 16.21
N GLY A 215 18.43 -3.21 16.29
CA GLY A 215 17.83 -3.66 17.57
C GLY A 215 17.49 -2.53 18.52
N LEU A 216 17.60 -1.26 18.08
CA LEU A 216 17.25 -0.10 18.91
C LEU A 216 15.79 -0.19 19.37
N LYS A 217 15.58 -0.07 20.67
CA LYS A 217 14.25 -0.07 21.31
C LYS A 217 13.87 1.36 21.66
N LYS A 218 12.77 1.81 21.08
CA LYS A 218 12.14 3.09 21.41
C LYS A 218 10.66 3.05 21.08
N THR A 219 9.97 4.14 21.35
CA THR A 219 8.58 4.36 20.93
C THR A 219 8.52 5.71 20.20
N ILE A 220 7.79 5.77 19.10
CA ILE A 220 7.60 7.01 18.34
C ILE A 220 6.93 8.07 19.20
N CYS A 221 7.23 9.34 18.93
CA CYS A 221 6.58 10.45 19.63
C CYS A 221 5.09 10.59 19.22
N ALA A 222 4.20 10.76 20.21
CA ALA A 222 2.76 10.96 20.01
C ALA A 222 2.43 12.36 19.46
#